data_227cade679a5bd9637c9f83cea08c5dd
#
_entry.id   227cade679a5bd9637c9f83cea08c5dd
#
_cell.length_a   1.000
_cell.length_b   1.000
_cell.length_c   1.000
_cell.angle_alpha   90.00
_cell.angle_beta   90.00
_cell.angle_gamma   90.00
#
_symmetry.space_group_name_H-M   'P 1'
#
loop_
_entity.id
_entity.type
_entity.pdbx_description
1 polymer ?
#
loop_
_entity_poly.entity_id
_entity_poly.type
_entity_poly.pdbx_seq_one_letter_code
_entity_poly.pdbx_strand_id
1 'polypeptide(L)'
;MKQKLLVLCGGQSSEHIVSRMSCTSVLNNLDANKYEITLVGIDLDGGWHYLDVKQTDLAKNTWLDNSSMVEDVYGLLKNQDVAFPVLHGMYGEDGTIQGLFELAKLPYVGCRVMGSSVAMDKIYTKKILDTVGVPQVKSVYVKKRYDEKLVVVTNTFDEIEEIEDYIVRELGMPCFIKASRSGSSVGCYRCDNQTELIGKLSEAAKYDRHVVVEECIDCIELETAVLGND
;
A
#
# COMPACT_ATOMS: atom_id res chain seq x y z
N MET A 1 -22.44 26.61 -5.39
CA MET A 1 -21.33 26.24 -6.29
C MET A 1 -21.04 24.78 -6.06
N LYS A 2 -20.65 24.03 -7.08
CA LYS A 2 -20.15 22.66 -6.90
C LYS A 2 -18.81 22.68 -6.23
N GLN A 3 -18.51 21.64 -5.45
CA GLN A 3 -17.20 21.43 -4.84
C GLN A 3 -16.23 20.84 -5.87
N LYS A 4 -15.03 21.39 -5.99
CA LYS A 4 -14.01 20.89 -6.91
C LYS A 4 -13.35 19.65 -6.31
N LEU A 5 -13.60 18.51 -6.94
CA LEU A 5 -13.12 17.20 -6.49
C LEU A 5 -12.03 16.69 -7.43
N LEU A 6 -10.83 16.51 -6.91
CA LEU A 6 -9.75 15.81 -7.59
C LEU A 6 -9.90 14.29 -7.35
N VAL A 7 -10.08 13.53 -8.41
CA VAL A 7 -10.06 12.06 -8.36
C VAL A 7 -8.77 11.57 -8.97
N LEU A 8 -7.99 10.78 -8.22
CA LEU A 8 -6.72 10.19 -8.67
C LEU A 8 -6.85 8.69 -8.86
N CYS A 9 -6.29 8.15 -9.95
CA CYS A 9 -6.22 6.72 -10.20
C CYS A 9 -4.90 6.30 -10.84
N GLY A 10 -4.64 4.99 -10.92
CA GLY A 10 -3.41 4.42 -11.43
C GLY A 10 -2.33 4.30 -10.36
N GLY A 11 -1.21 4.98 -10.53
CA GLY A 11 -0.07 4.97 -9.60
C GLY A 11 1.01 3.96 -9.96
N GLN A 12 2.16 4.07 -9.29
CA GLN A 12 3.37 3.28 -9.55
C GLN A 12 3.40 1.93 -8.82
N SER A 13 2.27 1.45 -8.32
CA SER A 13 2.19 0.18 -7.60
C SER A 13 1.85 -0.99 -8.51
N SER A 14 2.06 -2.22 -8.01
CA SER A 14 1.58 -3.45 -8.65
C SER A 14 0.04 -3.51 -8.79
N GLU A 15 -0.67 -2.64 -8.06
CA GLU A 15 -2.13 -2.55 -8.06
C GLU A 15 -2.68 -1.45 -8.99
N HIS A 16 -1.84 -0.93 -9.90
CA HIS A 16 -2.18 0.11 -10.87
C HIS A 16 -3.52 -0.13 -11.61
N ILE A 17 -3.70 -1.35 -12.11
CA ILE A 17 -4.92 -1.73 -12.84
C ILE A 17 -6.13 -1.77 -11.90
N VAL A 18 -5.96 -2.28 -10.69
CA VAL A 18 -7.03 -2.32 -9.67
C VAL A 18 -7.49 -0.92 -9.32
N SER A 19 -6.58 0.03 -9.15
CA SER A 19 -6.88 1.44 -8.92
C SER A 19 -7.75 2.04 -10.04
N ARG A 20 -7.42 1.79 -11.29
CA ARG A 20 -8.19 2.25 -12.45
C ARG A 20 -9.61 1.66 -12.48
N MET A 21 -9.76 0.38 -12.16
CA MET A 21 -11.06 -0.29 -12.07
C MET A 21 -11.91 0.28 -10.92
N SER A 22 -11.32 0.44 -9.74
CA SER A 22 -11.96 1.05 -8.57
C SER A 22 -12.41 2.47 -8.86
N CYS A 23 -11.57 3.25 -9.56
CA CYS A 23 -11.89 4.61 -9.97
C CYS A 23 -13.12 4.67 -10.88
N THR A 24 -13.28 3.72 -11.81
CA THR A 24 -14.49 3.61 -12.65
C THR A 24 -15.76 3.47 -11.77
N SER A 25 -15.68 2.63 -10.74
CA SER A 25 -16.81 2.45 -9.80
C SER A 25 -17.09 3.71 -9.00
N VAL A 26 -16.06 4.42 -8.55
CA VAL A 26 -16.20 5.70 -7.83
C VAL A 26 -16.87 6.73 -8.74
N LEU A 27 -16.35 6.95 -9.95
CA LEU A 27 -16.88 7.93 -10.90
C LEU A 27 -18.36 7.69 -11.24
N ASN A 28 -18.76 6.43 -11.38
CA ASN A 28 -20.16 6.05 -11.69
C ASN A 28 -21.13 6.34 -10.52
N ASN A 29 -20.63 6.50 -9.29
CA ASN A 29 -21.43 6.72 -8.10
C ASN A 29 -21.30 8.14 -7.52
N LEU A 30 -20.45 9.01 -8.09
CA LEU A 30 -20.35 10.40 -7.68
C LEU A 30 -21.53 11.22 -8.19
N ASP A 31 -22.08 12.07 -7.30
CA ASP A 31 -23.15 12.99 -7.64
C ASP A 31 -22.62 14.19 -8.44
N ALA A 32 -22.82 14.17 -9.75
CA ALA A 32 -22.42 15.25 -10.65
C ALA A 32 -23.08 16.62 -10.37
N ASN A 33 -24.13 16.67 -9.54
CA ASN A 33 -24.71 17.94 -9.11
C ASN A 33 -23.94 18.57 -7.96
N LYS A 34 -23.25 17.78 -7.16
CA LYS A 34 -22.45 18.23 -6.01
C LYS A 34 -21.01 18.55 -6.38
N TYR A 35 -20.43 17.80 -7.30
CA TYR A 35 -19.01 17.86 -7.61
C TYR A 35 -18.72 18.35 -9.03
N GLU A 36 -17.68 19.16 -9.13
CA GLU A 36 -16.94 19.43 -10.37
C GLU A 36 -15.69 18.56 -10.34
N ILE A 37 -15.68 17.50 -11.17
CA ILE A 37 -14.67 16.45 -11.10
C ILE A 37 -13.49 16.80 -12.00
N THR A 38 -12.29 16.85 -11.43
CA THR A 38 -11.01 16.80 -12.15
C THR A 38 -10.47 15.38 -12.02
N LEU A 39 -10.44 14.62 -13.11
CA LEU A 39 -9.88 13.28 -13.15
C LEU A 39 -8.42 13.32 -13.57
N VAL A 40 -7.55 12.71 -12.77
CA VAL A 40 -6.13 12.61 -13.07
C VAL A 40 -5.67 11.17 -12.91
N GLY A 41 -4.99 10.67 -13.93
CA GLY A 41 -4.32 9.38 -13.93
C GLY A 41 -2.84 9.54 -13.63
N ILE A 42 -2.29 8.65 -12.82
CA ILE A 42 -0.85 8.55 -12.58
C ILE A 42 -0.37 7.29 -13.28
N ASP A 43 0.58 7.40 -14.22
CA ASP A 43 1.14 6.26 -14.93
C ASP A 43 2.13 5.46 -14.06
N LEU A 44 2.69 4.39 -14.63
CA LEU A 44 3.63 3.51 -13.92
C LEU A 44 5.00 4.18 -13.68
N ASP A 45 5.32 5.22 -14.44
CA ASP A 45 6.56 6.00 -14.30
C ASP A 45 6.39 7.18 -13.33
N GLY A 46 5.15 7.43 -12.87
CA GLY A 46 4.80 8.52 -11.94
C GLY A 46 4.39 9.81 -12.63
N GLY A 47 4.19 9.81 -13.94
CA GLY A 47 3.65 10.92 -14.69
C GLY A 47 2.17 11.15 -14.38
N TRP A 48 1.78 12.42 -14.18
CA TRP A 48 0.40 12.80 -13.91
C TRP A 48 -0.27 13.30 -15.18
N HIS A 49 -1.49 12.82 -15.46
CA HIS A 49 -2.20 13.08 -16.70
C HIS A 49 -3.64 13.50 -16.46
N TYR A 50 -4.05 14.65 -17.01
CA TYR A 50 -5.47 15.01 -17.06
C TYR A 50 -6.22 14.06 -17.97
N LEU A 51 -7.37 13.55 -17.50
CA LEU A 51 -8.22 12.64 -18.23
C LEU A 51 -9.62 13.24 -18.40
N ASP A 52 -10.26 12.96 -19.55
CA ASP A 52 -11.66 13.31 -19.75
C ASP A 52 -12.56 12.25 -19.10
N VAL A 53 -13.32 12.67 -18.09
CA VAL A 53 -14.25 11.79 -17.33
C VAL A 53 -15.25 11.07 -18.24
N LYS A 54 -15.63 11.69 -19.40
CA LYS A 54 -16.66 11.15 -20.30
C LYS A 54 -16.10 10.27 -21.40
N GLN A 55 -14.83 10.46 -21.77
CA GLN A 55 -14.22 9.82 -22.93
C GLN A 55 -13.21 8.74 -22.55
N THR A 56 -12.64 8.82 -21.34
CA THR A 56 -11.60 7.89 -20.91
C THR A 56 -12.22 6.59 -20.42
N ASP A 57 -11.84 5.48 -21.06
CA ASP A 57 -12.10 4.13 -20.57
C ASP A 57 -10.91 3.65 -19.76
N LEU A 58 -11.02 3.75 -18.44
CA LEU A 58 -9.95 3.39 -17.51
C LEU A 58 -9.59 1.90 -17.51
N ALA A 59 -10.43 1.03 -18.08
CA ALA A 59 -10.15 -0.40 -18.19
C ALA A 59 -9.20 -0.73 -19.34
N LYS A 60 -9.12 0.13 -20.36
CA LYS A 60 -8.31 -0.12 -21.56
C LYS A 60 -6.84 0.25 -21.38
N ASN A 61 -5.96 -0.41 -22.12
CA ASN A 61 -4.54 -0.05 -22.17
C ASN A 61 -4.30 1.33 -22.81
N THR A 62 -5.27 1.82 -23.59
CA THR A 62 -5.27 3.13 -24.27
C THR A 62 -5.83 4.26 -23.41
N TRP A 63 -5.95 4.07 -22.10
CA TRP A 63 -6.55 5.02 -21.18
C TRP A 63 -5.87 6.40 -21.12
N LEU A 64 -4.62 6.49 -21.56
CA LEU A 64 -3.85 7.75 -21.66
C LEU A 64 -3.80 8.37 -23.06
N ASP A 65 -4.34 7.72 -24.10
CA ASP A 65 -4.17 8.17 -25.51
C ASP A 65 -4.65 9.61 -25.77
N ASN A 66 -5.67 10.07 -25.06
CA ASN A 66 -6.21 11.44 -25.17
C ASN A 66 -5.95 12.27 -23.90
N SER A 67 -4.94 11.93 -23.15
CA SER A 67 -4.56 12.66 -21.94
C SER A 67 -3.61 13.82 -22.25
N SER A 68 -3.48 14.72 -21.29
CA SER A 68 -2.43 15.75 -21.30
C SER A 68 -1.66 15.72 -19.99
N MET A 69 -0.36 15.96 -20.06
CA MET A 69 0.49 16.01 -18.86
C MET A 69 0.06 17.14 -17.92
N VAL A 70 0.17 16.89 -16.63
CA VAL A 70 0.05 17.90 -15.59
C VAL A 70 1.43 18.50 -15.33
N GLU A 71 1.68 19.68 -15.89
CA GLU A 71 2.97 20.36 -15.78
C GLU A 71 3.23 20.91 -14.36
N ASP A 72 2.17 21.36 -13.66
CA ASP A 72 2.22 21.90 -12.32
C ASP A 72 1.27 21.13 -11.38
N VAL A 73 1.78 20.03 -10.80
CA VAL A 73 1.02 19.22 -9.84
C VAL A 73 0.62 20.03 -8.62
N TYR A 74 1.51 20.86 -8.09
CA TYR A 74 1.20 21.65 -6.89
C TYR A 74 0.12 22.70 -7.15
N GLY A 75 0.17 23.37 -8.30
CA GLY A 75 -0.87 24.32 -8.74
C GLY A 75 -2.21 23.62 -8.97
N LEU A 76 -2.21 22.40 -9.55
CA LEU A 76 -3.41 21.59 -9.65
C LEU A 76 -4.04 21.35 -8.26
N LEU A 77 -3.26 20.89 -7.29
CA LEU A 77 -3.75 20.59 -5.93
C LEU A 77 -4.33 21.83 -5.24
N LYS A 78 -3.68 22.98 -5.39
CA LYS A 78 -4.14 24.26 -4.80
C LYS A 78 -5.47 24.76 -5.38
N ASN A 79 -5.85 24.31 -6.55
CA ASN A 79 -7.08 24.70 -7.22
C ASN A 79 -8.26 23.74 -6.95
N GLN A 80 -8.09 22.75 -6.08
CA GLN A 80 -9.12 21.79 -5.67
C GLN A 80 -9.64 22.09 -4.26
N ASP A 81 -10.88 21.66 -3.97
CA ASP A 81 -11.46 21.78 -2.63
C ASP A 81 -11.23 20.49 -1.81
N VAL A 82 -11.18 19.34 -2.49
CA VAL A 82 -10.95 18.04 -1.86
C VAL A 82 -10.34 17.05 -2.86
N ALA A 83 -9.52 16.11 -2.39
CA ALA A 83 -9.00 15.00 -3.18
C ALA A 83 -9.62 13.67 -2.76
N PHE A 84 -9.87 12.80 -3.75
CA PHE A 84 -10.22 11.42 -3.55
C PHE A 84 -9.19 10.52 -4.25
N PRO A 85 -8.12 10.13 -3.54
CA PRO A 85 -7.15 9.19 -4.10
C PRO A 85 -7.77 7.79 -4.12
N VAL A 86 -8.05 7.29 -5.33
CA VAL A 86 -8.46 5.91 -5.58
C VAL A 86 -7.23 5.08 -5.95
N LEU A 87 -6.15 5.33 -5.25
CA LEU A 87 -4.87 4.65 -5.43
C LEU A 87 -4.79 3.45 -4.49
N HIS A 88 -4.14 2.37 -4.94
CA HIS A 88 -3.92 1.17 -4.15
C HIS A 88 -2.43 0.89 -3.98
N GLY A 89 -2.05 0.36 -2.83
CA GLY A 89 -0.70 -0.07 -2.52
C GLY A 89 0.30 1.07 -2.35
N MET A 90 1.53 0.82 -2.81
CA MET A 90 2.65 1.74 -2.65
C MET A 90 2.36 3.12 -3.26
N TYR A 91 2.80 4.17 -2.59
CA TYR A 91 2.55 5.59 -2.88
C TYR A 91 1.09 6.04 -2.75
N GLY A 92 0.13 5.13 -2.73
CA GLY A 92 -1.30 5.43 -2.55
C GLY A 92 -1.78 5.27 -1.11
N GLU A 93 -1.32 4.24 -0.41
CA GLU A 93 -1.80 3.85 0.92
C GLU A 93 -0.74 3.98 2.03
N ASP A 94 0.50 4.35 1.70
CA ASP A 94 1.66 4.36 2.58
C ASP A 94 1.99 5.70 3.22
N GLY A 95 1.14 6.72 3.04
CA GLY A 95 1.35 8.07 3.56
C GLY A 95 2.03 9.02 2.57
N THR A 96 2.52 8.54 1.42
CA THR A 96 3.27 9.36 0.46
C THR A 96 2.36 10.40 -0.22
N ILE A 97 1.27 9.98 -0.85
CA ILE A 97 0.32 10.91 -1.48
C ILE A 97 -0.38 11.78 -0.43
N GLN A 98 -0.66 11.22 0.74
CA GLN A 98 -1.25 11.96 1.86
C GLN A 98 -0.34 13.10 2.30
N GLY A 99 0.98 12.86 2.36
CA GLY A 99 1.98 13.89 2.67
C GLY A 99 1.97 15.04 1.64
N LEU A 100 1.80 14.74 0.37
CA LEU A 100 1.68 15.75 -0.68
C LEU A 100 0.41 16.61 -0.49
N PHE A 101 -0.73 15.99 -0.14
CA PHE A 101 -1.97 16.71 0.14
C PHE A 101 -1.86 17.58 1.39
N GLU A 102 -1.23 17.07 2.46
CA GLU A 102 -0.99 17.86 3.69
C GLU A 102 -0.14 19.12 3.39
N LEU A 103 0.93 19.00 2.62
CA LEU A 103 1.77 20.12 2.20
C LEU A 103 0.99 21.12 1.33
N ALA A 104 0.12 20.63 0.45
CA ALA A 104 -0.76 21.46 -0.36
C ALA A 104 -1.93 22.08 0.44
N LYS A 105 -2.15 21.64 1.68
CA LYS A 105 -3.31 21.96 2.52
C LYS A 105 -4.64 21.60 1.84
N LEU A 106 -4.64 20.50 1.08
CA LEU A 106 -5.81 19.98 0.38
C LEU A 106 -6.46 18.89 1.24
N PRO A 107 -7.71 19.07 1.67
CA PRO A 107 -8.48 18.00 2.31
C PRO A 107 -8.59 16.77 1.39
N TYR A 108 -8.60 15.58 1.96
CA TYR A 108 -8.68 14.34 1.17
C TYR A 108 -9.44 13.23 1.89
N VAL A 109 -9.95 12.30 1.10
CA VAL A 109 -10.59 11.07 1.59
C VAL A 109 -9.52 10.04 1.93
N GLY A 110 -9.60 9.46 3.13
CA GLY A 110 -8.69 8.41 3.59
C GLY A 110 -7.98 8.75 4.90
N CYS A 111 -7.12 7.83 5.35
CA CYS A 111 -6.32 8.00 6.56
C CYS A 111 -5.25 9.06 6.35
N ARG A 112 -4.84 9.71 7.44
CA ARG A 112 -3.73 10.66 7.41
C ARG A 112 -2.38 9.94 7.28
N VAL A 113 -1.31 10.74 7.06
CA VAL A 113 0.06 10.25 6.81
C VAL A 113 0.48 9.15 7.78
N MET A 114 0.39 9.40 9.09
CA MET A 114 0.83 8.43 10.10
C MET A 114 -0.02 7.14 10.04
N GLY A 115 -1.35 7.27 9.99
CA GLY A 115 -2.24 6.11 9.92
C GLY A 115 -1.98 5.27 8.68
N SER A 116 -1.83 5.90 7.52
CA SER A 116 -1.51 5.24 6.25
C SER A 116 -0.15 4.52 6.33
N SER A 117 0.90 5.22 6.78
CA SER A 117 2.25 4.65 6.85
C SER A 117 2.34 3.45 7.80
N VAL A 118 1.68 3.54 8.95
CA VAL A 118 1.65 2.44 9.93
C VAL A 118 0.84 1.27 9.41
N ALA A 119 -0.36 1.52 8.88
CA ALA A 119 -1.25 0.46 8.41
C ALA A 119 -0.66 -0.30 7.20
N MET A 120 0.12 0.37 6.37
CA MET A 120 0.79 -0.27 5.23
C MET A 120 1.95 -1.17 5.65
N ASP A 121 2.66 -0.86 6.74
CA ASP A 121 3.82 -1.62 7.21
C ASP A 121 3.41 -2.67 8.24
N LYS A 122 3.42 -3.95 7.86
CA LYS A 122 2.99 -5.07 8.72
C LYS A 122 3.77 -5.14 10.03
N ILE A 123 5.07 -4.81 10.01
CA ILE A 123 5.91 -4.85 11.22
C ILE A 123 5.48 -3.76 12.20
N TYR A 124 5.31 -2.52 11.71
CA TYR A 124 4.90 -1.42 12.58
C TYR A 124 3.45 -1.58 13.05
N THR A 125 2.54 -2.05 12.18
CA THR A 125 1.16 -2.39 12.57
C THR A 125 1.18 -3.39 13.73
N LYS A 126 1.92 -4.50 13.59
CA LYS A 126 2.02 -5.52 14.66
C LYS A 126 2.56 -4.94 15.97
N LYS A 127 3.63 -4.16 15.90
CA LYS A 127 4.22 -3.53 17.10
C LYS A 127 3.23 -2.60 17.81
N ILE A 128 2.43 -1.83 17.07
CA ILE A 128 1.41 -0.95 17.68
C ILE A 128 0.27 -1.77 18.26
N LEU A 129 -0.22 -2.79 17.57
CA LEU A 129 -1.28 -3.66 18.06
C LEU A 129 -0.86 -4.41 19.33
N ASP A 130 0.42 -4.80 19.44
CA ASP A 130 0.97 -5.38 20.68
C ASP A 130 0.88 -4.42 21.87
N THR A 131 1.09 -3.11 21.68
CA THR A 131 1.03 -2.12 22.76
C THR A 131 -0.38 -1.94 23.33
N VAL A 132 -1.41 -2.27 22.56
CA VAL A 132 -2.82 -2.17 22.96
C VAL A 132 -3.44 -3.54 23.25
N GLY A 133 -2.62 -4.60 23.24
CA GLY A 133 -3.02 -5.94 23.65
C GLY A 133 -3.94 -6.67 22.67
N VAL A 134 -3.93 -6.32 21.39
CA VAL A 134 -4.66 -7.05 20.35
C VAL A 134 -3.95 -8.39 20.08
N PRO A 135 -4.65 -9.54 20.21
CA PRO A 135 -4.07 -10.84 19.93
C PRO A 135 -3.57 -10.93 18.47
N GLN A 136 -2.38 -11.48 18.30
CA GLN A 136 -1.75 -11.63 16.99
C GLN A 136 -1.07 -13.00 16.89
N VAL A 137 -0.88 -13.47 15.67
CA VAL A 137 -0.02 -14.62 15.38
C VAL A 137 1.42 -14.28 15.73
N LYS A 138 2.18 -15.28 16.19
CA LYS A 138 3.61 -15.12 16.43
C LYS A 138 4.33 -14.70 15.17
N SER A 139 5.30 -13.83 15.31
CA SER A 139 6.05 -13.31 14.17
C SER A 139 7.52 -13.06 14.50
N VAL A 140 8.34 -13.18 13.47
CA VAL A 140 9.77 -12.86 13.47
C VAL A 140 10.03 -11.82 12.38
N TYR A 141 10.87 -10.82 12.68
CA TYR A 141 11.21 -9.77 11.74
C TYR A 141 12.57 -10.04 11.11
N VAL A 142 12.61 -10.07 9.79
CA VAL A 142 13.84 -10.24 9.01
C VAL A 142 14.09 -8.95 8.23
N LYS A 143 15.34 -8.53 8.21
CA LYS A 143 15.79 -7.36 7.46
C LYS A 143 16.89 -7.75 6.49
N LYS A 144 16.80 -7.28 5.27
CA LYS A 144 17.90 -7.31 4.31
C LYS A 144 18.79 -6.10 4.52
N ARG A 145 20.03 -6.31 4.91
CA ARG A 145 21.05 -5.26 5.13
C ARG A 145 21.53 -4.66 3.80
N TYR A 146 22.29 -3.57 3.88
CA TYR A 146 22.91 -2.93 2.70
C TYR A 146 24.02 -3.78 2.07
N ASP A 147 24.63 -4.70 2.84
CA ASP A 147 25.58 -5.70 2.37
C ASP A 147 24.89 -6.97 1.81
N GLU A 148 23.60 -6.86 1.50
CA GLU A 148 22.71 -7.90 0.97
C GLU A 148 22.42 -9.08 1.92
N LYS A 149 23.01 -9.13 3.11
CA LYS A 149 22.72 -10.16 4.10
C LYS A 149 21.34 -10.00 4.71
N LEU A 150 20.70 -11.13 4.95
CA LEU A 150 19.48 -11.22 5.75
C LEU A 150 19.88 -11.37 7.23
N VAL A 151 19.14 -10.74 8.12
CA VAL A 151 19.30 -10.88 9.58
C VAL A 151 17.92 -10.87 10.24
N VAL A 152 17.76 -11.61 11.32
CA VAL A 152 16.59 -11.45 12.21
C VAL A 152 16.83 -10.22 13.09
N VAL A 153 15.81 -9.39 13.22
CA VAL A 153 15.84 -8.23 14.14
C VAL A 153 14.94 -8.52 15.33
N THR A 154 15.53 -8.56 16.52
CA THR A 154 14.80 -8.79 17.77
C THR A 154 14.03 -7.55 18.23
N ASN A 155 13.21 -7.69 19.25
CA ASN A 155 12.52 -6.54 19.87
C ASN A 155 13.48 -5.57 20.58
N THR A 156 14.69 -6.02 20.92
CA THR A 156 15.78 -5.20 21.46
C THR A 156 16.71 -4.63 20.38
N PHE A 157 16.34 -4.80 19.10
CA PHE A 157 17.10 -4.39 17.92
C PHE A 157 18.44 -5.11 17.71
N ASP A 158 18.67 -6.22 18.41
CA ASP A 158 19.81 -7.09 18.12
C ASP A 158 19.61 -7.80 16.78
N GLU A 159 20.68 -7.98 16.04
CA GLU A 159 20.69 -8.71 14.78
C GLU A 159 21.23 -10.12 14.98
N ILE A 160 20.51 -11.14 14.48
CA ILE A 160 20.87 -12.55 14.56
C ILE A 160 21.10 -13.06 13.14
N GLU A 161 22.24 -13.68 12.88
CA GLU A 161 22.62 -14.21 11.56
C GLU A 161 22.15 -15.66 11.35
N GLU A 162 21.90 -16.43 12.41
CA GLU A 162 21.37 -17.81 12.36
C GLU A 162 19.87 -17.83 12.13
N ILE A 163 19.43 -17.34 10.97
CA ILE A 163 18.03 -17.02 10.66
C ILE A 163 17.15 -18.25 10.69
N GLU A 164 17.57 -19.34 10.03
CA GLU A 164 16.74 -20.54 9.83
C GLU A 164 16.43 -21.20 11.17
N ASP A 165 17.43 -21.43 11.99
CA ASP A 165 17.27 -22.06 13.29
C ASP A 165 16.44 -21.18 14.24
N TYR A 166 16.64 -19.86 14.15
CA TYR A 166 15.85 -18.92 14.95
C TYR A 166 14.38 -18.98 14.58
N ILE A 167 14.03 -18.87 13.30
CA ILE A 167 12.65 -18.87 12.81
C ILE A 167 11.96 -20.18 13.13
N VAL A 168 12.62 -21.32 12.86
CA VAL A 168 12.05 -22.65 13.14
C VAL A 168 11.79 -22.84 14.65
N ARG A 169 12.69 -22.35 15.51
CA ARG A 169 12.51 -22.42 16.97
C ARG A 169 11.35 -21.56 17.45
N GLU A 170 11.20 -20.34 16.92
CA GLU A 170 10.19 -19.39 17.41
C GLU A 170 8.79 -19.65 16.84
N LEU A 171 8.69 -20.06 15.57
CA LEU A 171 7.42 -20.15 14.84
C LEU A 171 7.04 -21.58 14.46
N GLY A 172 8.03 -22.48 14.34
CA GLY A 172 7.80 -23.78 13.72
C GLY A 172 7.62 -23.71 12.20
N MET A 173 7.21 -24.85 11.63
CA MET A 173 6.91 -24.98 10.18
C MET A 173 5.55 -25.67 10.04
N PRO A 174 4.74 -25.33 9.01
CA PRO A 174 4.98 -24.29 8.02
C PRO A 174 4.87 -22.87 8.58
N CYS A 175 5.42 -21.89 7.86
CA CYS A 175 5.30 -20.48 8.19
C CYS A 175 4.93 -19.65 6.95
N PHE A 176 4.50 -18.40 7.15
CA PHE A 176 4.25 -17.43 6.08
C PHE A 176 5.31 -16.33 6.09
N ILE A 177 5.87 -16.04 4.93
CA ILE A 177 6.88 -15.01 4.69
C ILE A 177 6.21 -13.90 3.89
N LYS A 178 6.27 -12.66 4.37
CA LYS A 178 5.57 -11.52 3.75
C LYS A 178 6.48 -10.30 3.71
N ALA A 179 6.60 -9.67 2.55
CA ALA A 179 7.18 -8.33 2.44
C ALA A 179 6.36 -7.35 3.29
N SER A 180 7.01 -6.50 4.09
CA SER A 180 6.30 -5.70 5.11
C SER A 180 5.34 -4.69 4.49
N ARG A 181 5.77 -3.96 3.45
CA ARG A 181 5.00 -2.88 2.82
C ARG A 181 4.43 -3.26 1.44
N SER A 182 4.07 -4.51 1.24
CA SER A 182 3.39 -4.98 0.02
C SER A 182 1.96 -5.40 0.31
N GLY A 183 1.05 -5.11 -0.62
CA GLY A 183 -0.35 -5.54 -0.59
C GLY A 183 -0.63 -6.69 -1.55
N SER A 184 -1.90 -7.09 -1.66
CA SER A 184 -2.42 -8.04 -2.67
C SER A 184 -1.61 -9.32 -2.84
N SER A 185 -1.07 -9.87 -1.75
CA SER A 185 -0.22 -11.09 -1.73
C SER A 185 1.09 -10.97 -2.52
N VAL A 186 1.49 -9.79 -2.97
CA VAL A 186 2.81 -9.57 -3.59
C VAL A 186 3.90 -9.74 -2.54
N GLY A 187 4.91 -10.57 -2.82
CA GLY A 187 5.97 -10.88 -1.85
C GLY A 187 5.49 -11.70 -0.65
N CYS A 188 4.38 -12.47 -0.80
CA CYS A 188 3.84 -13.35 0.23
C CYS A 188 4.05 -14.82 -0.17
N TYR A 189 4.69 -15.60 0.69
CA TYR A 189 5.05 -17.00 0.40
C TYR A 189 4.77 -17.90 1.60
N ARG A 190 4.09 -19.01 1.39
CA ARG A 190 4.04 -20.09 2.36
C ARG A 190 5.36 -20.88 2.27
N CYS A 191 5.97 -21.16 3.39
CA CYS A 191 7.20 -21.93 3.53
C CYS A 191 6.90 -23.21 4.33
N ASP A 192 7.02 -24.37 3.68
CA ASP A 192 6.61 -25.63 4.27
C ASP A 192 7.76 -26.32 5.03
N ASN A 193 9.00 -25.98 4.72
CA ASN A 193 10.17 -26.59 5.35
C ASN A 193 11.38 -25.62 5.42
N GLN A 194 12.30 -25.91 6.32
CA GLN A 194 13.48 -25.08 6.61
C GLN A 194 14.37 -24.86 5.37
N THR A 195 14.49 -25.84 4.48
CA THR A 195 15.40 -25.74 3.33
C THR A 195 14.97 -24.73 2.28
N GLU A 196 13.69 -24.34 2.26
CA GLU A 196 13.15 -23.31 1.37
C GLU A 196 13.24 -21.90 1.96
N LEU A 197 13.52 -21.77 3.26
CA LEU A 197 13.32 -20.55 4.04
C LEU A 197 14.14 -19.37 3.48
N ILE A 198 15.45 -19.55 3.32
CA ILE A 198 16.35 -18.49 2.82
C ILE A 198 15.98 -18.06 1.40
N GLY A 199 15.63 -19.04 0.54
CA GLY A 199 15.19 -18.72 -0.82
C GLY A 199 13.94 -17.84 -0.85
N LYS A 200 12.92 -18.21 -0.07
CA LYS A 200 11.66 -17.45 0.01
C LYS A 200 11.82 -16.09 0.72
N LEU A 201 12.67 -16.01 1.74
CA LEU A 201 13.04 -14.74 2.35
C LEU A 201 13.72 -13.80 1.35
N SER A 202 14.65 -14.34 0.55
CA SER A 202 15.33 -13.56 -0.48
C SER A 202 14.38 -13.06 -1.56
N GLU A 203 13.39 -13.86 -1.96
CA GLU A 203 12.35 -13.45 -2.90
C GLU A 203 11.45 -12.35 -2.31
N ALA A 204 10.99 -12.50 -1.07
CA ALA A 204 10.20 -11.46 -0.40
C ALA A 204 10.98 -10.16 -0.24
N ALA A 205 12.29 -10.26 0.06
CA ALA A 205 13.18 -9.12 0.23
C ALA A 205 13.49 -8.34 -1.07
N LYS A 206 13.03 -8.81 -2.23
CA LYS A 206 13.06 -8.03 -3.48
C LYS A 206 11.99 -6.93 -3.50
N TYR A 207 10.88 -7.16 -2.79
CA TYR A 207 9.75 -6.21 -2.72
C TYR A 207 9.90 -5.21 -1.57
N ASP A 208 10.42 -5.66 -0.44
CA ASP A 208 10.74 -4.80 0.70
C ASP A 208 11.91 -5.39 1.50
N ARG A 209 12.85 -4.55 1.87
CA ARG A 209 13.99 -4.95 2.73
C ARG A 209 13.56 -5.47 4.10
N HIS A 210 12.36 -5.12 4.54
CA HIS A 210 11.75 -5.60 5.76
C HIS A 210 10.75 -6.71 5.44
N VAL A 211 10.93 -7.85 6.06
CA VAL A 211 10.12 -9.05 5.86
C VAL A 211 9.59 -9.51 7.20
N VAL A 212 8.31 -9.78 7.29
CA VAL A 212 7.72 -10.43 8.45
C VAL A 212 7.51 -11.91 8.13
N VAL A 213 7.92 -12.77 9.08
CA VAL A 213 7.63 -14.19 9.05
C VAL A 213 6.63 -14.49 10.15
N GLU A 214 5.55 -15.17 9.81
CA GLU A 214 4.45 -15.48 10.72
C GLU A 214 4.23 -16.97 10.83
N GLU A 215 3.84 -17.45 12.03
CA GLU A 215 3.37 -18.82 12.19
C GLU A 215 2.18 -19.09 11.26
N CYS A 216 2.08 -20.31 10.76
CA CYS A 216 0.94 -20.74 9.96
C CYS A 216 -0.17 -21.23 10.88
N ILE A 217 -1.31 -20.57 10.86
CA ILE A 217 -2.50 -20.98 11.58
C ILE A 217 -3.60 -21.41 10.63
N ASP A 218 -4.45 -22.32 11.05
CA ASP A 218 -5.69 -22.65 10.35
C ASP A 218 -6.77 -21.63 10.77
N CYS A 219 -7.24 -20.83 9.81
CA CYS A 219 -8.15 -19.72 10.08
C CYS A 219 -9.14 -19.46 8.95
N ILE A 220 -10.21 -18.75 9.28
CA ILE A 220 -11.12 -18.14 8.33
C ILE A 220 -10.70 -16.67 8.17
N GLU A 221 -10.46 -16.22 6.95
CA GLU A 221 -10.19 -14.83 6.66
C GLU A 221 -11.49 -14.03 6.61
N LEU A 222 -11.52 -12.91 7.32
CA LEU A 222 -12.64 -11.98 7.35
C LEU A 222 -12.14 -10.57 7.06
N GLU A 223 -12.91 -9.82 6.28
CA GLU A 223 -12.64 -8.40 6.01
C GLU A 223 -13.80 -7.54 6.51
N THR A 224 -13.47 -6.38 7.02
CA THR A 224 -14.45 -5.36 7.43
C THR A 224 -14.04 -4.01 6.88
N ALA A 225 -14.91 -3.41 6.08
CA ALA A 225 -14.72 -2.03 5.64
C ALA A 225 -15.06 -1.07 6.78
N VAL A 226 -14.22 -0.05 6.97
CA VAL A 226 -14.45 1.02 7.95
C VAL A 226 -14.60 2.33 7.19
N LEU A 227 -15.70 3.03 7.45
CA LEU A 227 -15.98 4.35 6.88
C LEU A 227 -16.33 5.33 8.01
N GLY A 228 -15.65 6.49 8.03
CA GLY A 228 -15.86 7.54 9.02
C GLY A 228 -14.60 7.82 9.84
N ASN A 229 -14.74 8.75 10.80
CA ASN A 229 -13.64 9.20 11.66
C ASN A 229 -13.95 9.01 13.15
N ASP A 230 -15.11 8.45 13.48
CA ASP A 230 -15.62 8.26 14.84
C ASP A 230 -15.79 6.77 15.16
#